data_d9b1f296337dac7f280740f164988f6b
#
_entry.id   d9b1f296337dac7f280740f164988f6b
#
_cell.length_a   1.000
_cell.length_b   1.000
_cell.length_c   1.000
_cell.angle_alpha   90.00
_cell.angle_beta   90.00
_cell.angle_gamma   90.00
#
_symmetry.space_group_name_H-M   'P 1'
#
loop_
_entity.id
_entity.type
_entity.pdbx_description
1 polymer ?
#
loop_
_entity_poly.entity_id
_entity_poly.type
_entity_poly.pdbx_seq_one_letter_code
_entity_poly.pdbx_strand_id
1 'polypeptide(L)'
;MQRRTNLPLSVYVDGTSFVHRIKPSWKIAFLLVFILVTSIFFKSIPWAAGGVIFVVFLYACARIPLGIAWSQIWPPLFFLVPLAGFQWWAKDFDYAAVMFLNVFAAMMAAFLLTLTSTVDEIMESLEESLQPLKRLGIPVENISLAMSLTIRLIPLMFETVYEVLDARKARGAGTVSYTHLRAHET
;
A
#
# COMPACT_ATOMS: atom_id res chain seq x y z
N MET A 1 -20.12 20.19 15.56
CA MET A 1 -19.92 19.83 14.14
C MET A 1 -18.51 19.31 13.98
N GLN A 2 -18.33 17.99 14.14
CA GLN A 2 -17.02 17.36 13.96
C GLN A 2 -16.72 17.29 12.46
N ARG A 3 -15.85 18.18 11.97
CA ARG A 3 -15.18 17.95 10.68
C ARG A 3 -14.27 16.75 10.87
N ARG A 4 -14.70 15.60 10.37
CA ARG A 4 -13.79 14.47 10.17
C ARG A 4 -12.70 14.96 9.20
N THR A 5 -11.54 15.29 9.74
CA THR A 5 -10.33 15.53 8.95
C THR A 5 -9.97 14.19 8.32
N ASN A 6 -10.37 14.00 7.08
CA ASN A 6 -9.86 12.90 6.26
C ASN A 6 -8.37 13.15 6.09
N LEU A 7 -7.56 12.54 6.95
CA LEU A 7 -6.12 12.51 6.80
C LEU A 7 -5.81 11.79 5.47
N PRO A 8 -5.13 12.43 4.52
CA PRO A 8 -4.86 11.83 3.21
C PRO A 8 -3.72 10.78 3.25
N LEU A 9 -3.52 10.12 4.39
CA LEU A 9 -2.40 9.21 4.62
C LEU A 9 -2.67 7.76 4.24
N SER A 10 -3.92 7.40 3.95
CA SER A 10 -4.25 6.06 3.50
C SER A 10 -5.21 6.11 2.32
N VAL A 11 -4.84 5.47 1.23
CA VAL A 11 -5.73 5.19 0.08
C VAL A 11 -6.66 4.01 0.44
N TYR A 12 -7.06 3.91 1.70
CA TYR A 12 -7.98 2.87 2.18
C TYR A 12 -9.39 3.15 1.67
N VAL A 13 -10.00 2.14 1.08
CA VAL A 13 -11.40 2.18 0.64
C VAL A 13 -12.25 1.51 1.70
N ASP A 14 -13.06 2.31 2.42
CA ASP A 14 -14.03 1.77 3.38
C ASP A 14 -14.97 0.79 2.67
N GLY A 15 -14.87 -0.49 3.01
CA GLY A 15 -15.69 -1.55 2.42
C GLY A 15 -16.17 -2.54 3.48
N THR A 16 -17.42 -2.99 3.34
CA THR A 16 -18.02 -4.03 4.20
C THR A 16 -17.82 -5.44 3.65
N SER A 17 -16.89 -5.61 2.71
CA SER A 17 -16.64 -6.90 2.04
C SER A 17 -16.00 -7.91 2.97
N PHE A 18 -16.22 -9.19 2.68
CA PHE A 18 -15.62 -10.30 3.43
C PHE A 18 -14.09 -10.19 3.52
N VAL A 19 -13.44 -9.70 2.46
CA VAL A 19 -11.99 -9.48 2.41
C VAL A 19 -11.52 -8.45 3.44
N HIS A 20 -12.32 -7.42 3.76
CA HIS A 20 -12.00 -6.40 4.77
C HIS A 20 -12.06 -6.96 6.20
N ARG A 21 -12.88 -7.99 6.45
CA ARG A 21 -13.04 -8.63 7.76
C ARG A 21 -11.93 -9.60 8.16
N ILE A 22 -11.11 -10.02 7.19
CA ILE A 22 -10.00 -10.93 7.44
C ILE A 22 -8.90 -10.17 8.18
N LYS A 23 -8.33 -10.76 9.25
CA LYS A 23 -7.18 -10.18 9.98
C LYS A 23 -6.04 -9.86 9.01
N PRO A 24 -5.43 -8.67 9.08
CA PRO A 24 -4.36 -8.26 8.17
C PRO A 24 -3.16 -9.22 8.17
N SER A 25 -2.85 -9.88 9.29
CA SER A 25 -1.80 -10.92 9.37
C SER A 25 -2.02 -12.03 8.34
N TRP A 26 -3.26 -12.51 8.19
CA TRP A 26 -3.59 -13.55 7.21
C TRP A 26 -3.52 -13.04 5.78
N LYS A 27 -3.88 -11.77 5.54
CA LYS A 27 -3.76 -11.14 4.22
C LYS A 27 -2.30 -11.03 3.80
N ILE A 28 -1.42 -10.59 4.72
CA ILE A 28 0.02 -10.48 4.48
C ILE A 28 0.63 -11.87 4.23
N ALA A 29 0.30 -12.86 5.07
CA ALA A 29 0.76 -14.22 4.89
C ALA A 29 0.30 -14.81 3.54
N PHE A 30 -0.97 -14.58 3.19
CA PHE A 30 -1.53 -15.00 1.90
C PHE A 30 -0.80 -14.33 0.73
N LEU A 31 -0.52 -13.03 0.81
CA LEU A 31 0.22 -12.28 -0.21
C LEU A 31 1.62 -12.86 -0.40
N LEU A 32 2.35 -13.10 0.69
CA LEU A 32 3.69 -13.69 0.64
C LEU A 32 3.66 -15.10 0.00
N VAL A 33 2.74 -15.94 0.44
CA VAL A 33 2.57 -17.29 -0.12
C VAL A 33 2.20 -17.21 -1.60
N PHE A 34 1.28 -16.31 -1.97
CA PHE A 34 0.88 -16.11 -3.36
C PHE A 34 2.07 -15.71 -4.23
N ILE A 35 2.89 -14.73 -3.81
CA ILE A 35 4.08 -14.29 -4.54
C ILE A 35 5.09 -15.45 -4.68
N LEU A 36 5.32 -16.21 -3.62
CA LEU A 36 6.23 -17.35 -3.65
C LEU A 36 5.73 -18.46 -4.60
N VAL A 37 4.45 -18.79 -4.51
CA VAL A 37 3.85 -19.83 -5.37
C VAL A 37 3.89 -19.41 -6.83
N THR A 38 3.51 -18.17 -7.15
CA THR A 38 3.54 -17.67 -8.53
C THR A 38 4.97 -17.62 -9.08
N SER A 39 5.94 -17.21 -8.28
CA SER A 39 7.35 -17.14 -8.69
C SER A 39 7.97 -18.52 -8.95
N ILE A 40 7.62 -19.53 -8.16
CA ILE A 40 8.22 -20.87 -8.25
C ILE A 40 7.51 -21.76 -9.27
N PHE A 41 6.18 -21.76 -9.26
CA PHE A 41 5.38 -22.73 -10.00
C PHE A 41 4.88 -22.20 -11.35
N PHE A 42 4.64 -20.91 -11.50
CA PHE A 42 4.03 -20.36 -12.71
C PHE A 42 5.11 -20.03 -13.76
N LYS A 43 5.65 -21.06 -14.37
CA LYS A 43 6.70 -20.98 -15.41
C LYS A 43 6.15 -21.01 -16.84
N SER A 44 4.85 -21.17 -17.01
CA SER A 44 4.19 -21.16 -18.32
C SER A 44 3.07 -20.11 -18.36
N ILE A 45 2.79 -19.59 -19.55
CA ILE A 45 1.80 -18.53 -19.80
C ILE A 45 0.42 -18.86 -19.21
N PRO A 46 -0.16 -20.07 -19.40
CA PRO A 46 -1.50 -20.37 -18.90
C PRO A 46 -1.59 -20.32 -17.37
N TRP A 47 -0.54 -20.78 -16.66
CA TRP A 47 -0.50 -20.72 -15.20
C TRP A 47 -0.34 -19.28 -14.69
N ALA A 48 0.52 -18.50 -15.33
CA ALA A 48 0.70 -17.09 -14.98
C ALA A 48 -0.57 -16.26 -15.23
N ALA A 49 -1.26 -16.52 -16.34
CA ALA A 49 -2.56 -15.91 -16.63
C ALA A 49 -3.62 -16.30 -15.58
N GLY A 50 -3.61 -17.57 -15.13
CA GLY A 50 -4.46 -18.04 -14.04
C GLY A 50 -4.24 -17.25 -12.74
N GLY A 51 -2.99 -16.90 -12.42
CA GLY A 51 -2.65 -16.02 -11.28
C GLY A 51 -3.26 -14.62 -11.39
N VAL A 52 -3.19 -14.02 -12.56
CA VAL A 52 -3.82 -12.70 -12.82
C VAL A 52 -5.33 -12.79 -12.67
N ILE A 53 -5.97 -13.79 -13.28
CA ILE A 53 -7.43 -14.02 -13.20
C ILE A 53 -7.85 -14.19 -11.74
N PHE A 54 -7.09 -14.94 -10.96
CA PHE A 54 -7.37 -15.14 -9.55
C PHE A 54 -7.31 -13.83 -8.76
N VAL A 55 -6.32 -12.97 -9.00
CA VAL A 55 -6.24 -11.65 -8.32
C VAL A 55 -7.39 -10.74 -8.75
N VAL A 56 -7.74 -10.73 -10.05
CA VAL A 56 -8.92 -9.98 -10.55
C VAL A 56 -10.20 -10.45 -9.86
N PHE A 57 -10.35 -11.75 -9.67
CA PHE A 57 -11.48 -12.31 -8.91
C PHE A 57 -11.49 -11.80 -7.45
N LEU A 58 -10.33 -11.72 -6.79
CA LEU A 58 -10.22 -11.14 -5.43
C LEU A 58 -10.63 -9.65 -5.40
N TYR A 59 -10.28 -8.87 -6.43
CA TYR A 59 -10.74 -7.48 -6.57
C TYR A 59 -12.27 -7.38 -6.68
N ALA A 60 -12.87 -8.28 -7.46
CA ALA A 60 -14.32 -8.35 -7.58
C ALA A 60 -14.99 -8.72 -6.23
N CYS A 61 -14.42 -9.68 -5.50
CA CYS A 61 -14.88 -10.05 -4.15
C CYS A 61 -14.71 -8.91 -3.12
N ALA A 62 -13.65 -8.12 -3.24
CA ALA A 62 -13.39 -6.96 -2.39
C ALA A 62 -14.31 -5.78 -2.72
N ARG A 63 -15.05 -5.82 -3.83
CA ARG A 63 -15.95 -4.75 -4.33
C ARG A 63 -15.24 -3.41 -4.46
N ILE A 64 -13.98 -3.42 -4.87
CA ILE A 64 -13.20 -2.21 -5.06
C ILE A 64 -13.69 -1.51 -6.35
N PRO A 65 -13.96 -0.19 -6.33
CA PRO A 65 -14.36 0.54 -7.53
C PRO A 65 -13.24 0.53 -8.57
N LEU A 66 -13.56 0.10 -9.78
CA LEU A 66 -12.60 -0.08 -10.88
C LEU A 66 -11.77 1.19 -11.18
N GLY A 67 -12.33 2.37 -10.94
CA GLY A 67 -11.62 3.63 -11.14
C GLY A 67 -10.41 3.80 -10.23
N ILE A 68 -10.51 3.37 -8.96
CA ILE A 68 -9.40 3.43 -8.00
C ILE A 68 -8.35 2.36 -8.35
N ALA A 69 -8.79 1.14 -8.66
CA ALA A 69 -7.90 0.07 -9.10
C ALA A 69 -7.10 0.49 -10.34
N TRP A 70 -7.76 1.09 -11.33
CA TRP A 70 -7.13 1.56 -12.57
C TRP A 70 -6.09 2.65 -12.32
N SER A 71 -6.39 3.63 -11.49
CA SER A 71 -5.44 4.73 -11.18
C SER A 71 -4.16 4.24 -10.50
N GLN A 72 -4.24 3.15 -9.75
CA GLN A 72 -3.08 2.55 -9.09
C GLN A 72 -2.27 1.62 -10.00
N ILE A 73 -2.92 0.97 -10.96
CA ILE A 73 -2.28 0.05 -11.89
C ILE A 73 -1.49 0.80 -12.97
N TRP A 74 -1.96 1.97 -13.39
CA TRP A 74 -1.37 2.73 -14.49
C TRP A 74 0.11 3.12 -14.28
N PRO A 75 0.53 3.73 -13.14
CA PRO A 75 1.90 4.18 -12.97
C PRO A 75 2.94 3.03 -13.01
N PRO A 76 2.72 1.90 -12.32
CA PRO A 76 3.66 0.76 -12.40
C PRO A 76 3.70 0.11 -13.77
N LEU A 77 2.60 0.11 -14.52
CA LEU A 77 2.54 -0.44 -15.88
C LEU A 77 3.53 0.27 -16.81
N PHE A 78 3.73 1.58 -16.60
CA PHE A 78 4.70 2.37 -17.35
C PHE A 78 6.14 1.84 -17.22
N PHE A 79 6.51 1.27 -16.08
CA PHE A 79 7.81 0.63 -15.88
C PHE A 79 7.83 -0.84 -16.30
N LEU A 80 6.70 -1.53 -16.14
CA LEU A 80 6.62 -2.96 -16.41
C LEU A 80 6.64 -3.28 -17.90
N VAL A 81 6.03 -2.42 -18.74
CA VAL A 81 5.99 -2.61 -20.20
C VAL A 81 7.38 -2.51 -20.84
N PRO A 82 8.21 -1.48 -20.58
CA PRO A 82 9.57 -1.43 -21.09
C PRO A 82 10.45 -2.59 -20.60
N LEU A 83 10.27 -3.00 -19.33
CA LEU A 83 11.00 -4.13 -18.76
C LEU A 83 10.65 -5.44 -19.48
N ALA A 84 9.38 -5.68 -19.77
CA ALA A 84 8.93 -6.83 -20.55
C ALA A 84 9.48 -6.79 -21.99
N GLY A 85 9.51 -5.61 -22.61
CA GLY A 85 10.11 -5.40 -23.93
C GLY A 85 11.60 -5.73 -23.97
N PHE A 86 12.35 -5.29 -22.93
CA PHE A 86 13.76 -5.63 -22.77
C PHE A 86 13.98 -7.14 -22.59
N GLN A 87 13.14 -7.79 -21.78
CA GLN A 87 13.21 -9.23 -21.56
C GLN A 87 12.89 -10.03 -22.83
N TRP A 88 11.93 -9.55 -23.62
CA TRP A 88 11.62 -10.15 -24.93
C TRP A 88 12.83 -10.08 -25.87
N TRP A 89 13.53 -8.96 -25.88
CA TRP A 89 14.73 -8.82 -26.72
C TRP A 89 15.91 -9.67 -26.21
N ALA A 90 16.08 -9.75 -24.87
CA ALA A 90 17.23 -10.42 -24.25
C ALA A 90 17.10 -11.97 -24.18
N LYS A 91 15.87 -12.48 -24.17
CA LYS A 91 15.55 -13.91 -24.03
C LYS A 91 14.54 -14.34 -25.08
N ASP A 92 13.36 -14.75 -24.63
CA ASP A 92 12.25 -15.24 -25.46
C ASP A 92 10.96 -14.55 -25.08
N PHE A 93 10.00 -14.54 -26.03
CA PHE A 93 8.66 -13.98 -25.81
C PHE A 93 7.93 -14.67 -24.65
N ASP A 94 8.01 -16.00 -24.58
CA ASP A 94 7.33 -16.77 -23.54
C ASP A 94 7.85 -16.41 -22.14
N TYR A 95 9.17 -16.24 -22.01
CA TYR A 95 9.77 -15.82 -20.76
C TYR A 95 9.33 -14.41 -20.35
N ALA A 96 9.35 -13.47 -21.31
CA ALA A 96 8.93 -12.09 -21.08
C ALA A 96 7.45 -12.00 -20.67
N ALA A 97 6.58 -12.79 -21.34
CA ALA A 97 5.15 -12.84 -21.04
C ALA A 97 4.87 -13.42 -19.65
N VAL A 98 5.52 -14.52 -19.28
CA VAL A 98 5.37 -15.13 -17.95
C VAL A 98 5.85 -14.20 -16.86
N MET A 99 7.02 -13.56 -17.05
CA MET A 99 7.55 -12.59 -16.11
C MET A 99 6.61 -11.39 -15.94
N PHE A 100 6.11 -10.84 -17.05
CA PHE A 100 5.16 -9.73 -17.04
C PHE A 100 3.91 -10.08 -16.24
N LEU A 101 3.28 -11.23 -16.54
CA LEU A 101 2.06 -11.66 -15.87
C LEU A 101 2.28 -11.93 -14.37
N ASN A 102 3.39 -12.55 -13.99
CA ASN A 102 3.69 -12.83 -12.58
C ASN A 102 3.93 -11.55 -11.78
N VAL A 103 4.75 -10.63 -12.31
CA VAL A 103 5.02 -9.34 -11.64
C VAL A 103 3.74 -8.52 -11.56
N PHE A 104 2.95 -8.48 -12.64
CA PHE A 104 1.66 -7.79 -12.68
C PHE A 104 0.68 -8.34 -11.64
N ALA A 105 0.55 -9.68 -11.55
CA ALA A 105 -0.29 -10.32 -10.53
C ALA A 105 0.18 -10.00 -9.11
N ALA A 106 1.49 -10.04 -8.85
CA ALA A 106 2.06 -9.70 -7.56
C ALA A 106 1.81 -8.24 -7.17
N MET A 107 1.95 -7.31 -8.12
CA MET A 107 1.65 -5.89 -7.90
C MET A 107 0.17 -5.66 -7.60
N MET A 108 -0.72 -6.24 -8.39
CA MET A 108 -2.15 -6.16 -8.13
C MET A 108 -2.51 -6.71 -6.75
N ALA A 109 -1.92 -7.84 -6.35
CA ALA A 109 -2.15 -8.42 -5.03
C ALA A 109 -1.63 -7.51 -3.90
N ALA A 110 -0.48 -6.84 -4.08
CA ALA A 110 0.05 -5.87 -3.13
C ALA A 110 -0.85 -4.62 -3.01
N PHE A 111 -1.37 -4.10 -4.11
CA PHE A 111 -2.33 -3.00 -4.09
C PHE A 111 -3.65 -3.38 -3.43
N LEU A 112 -4.11 -4.62 -3.66
CA LEU A 112 -5.30 -5.13 -2.97
C LEU A 112 -5.12 -5.08 -1.45
N LEU A 113 -3.95 -5.49 -0.95
CA LEU A 113 -3.62 -5.39 0.48
C LEU A 113 -3.67 -3.94 0.97
N THR A 114 -3.04 -3.02 0.25
CA THR A 114 -3.02 -1.59 0.60
C THR A 114 -4.42 -0.96 0.60
N LEU A 115 -5.29 -1.35 -0.32
CA LEU A 115 -6.66 -0.85 -0.41
C LEU A 115 -7.60 -1.46 0.65
N THR A 116 -7.30 -2.65 1.15
CA THR A 116 -8.16 -3.40 2.07
C THR A 116 -7.66 -3.41 3.52
N SER A 117 -6.52 -2.80 3.79
CA SER A 117 -5.95 -2.76 5.15
C SER A 117 -5.42 -1.37 5.46
N THR A 118 -5.70 -0.89 6.65
CA THR A 118 -5.13 0.37 7.16
C THR A 118 -3.70 0.17 7.64
N VAL A 119 -2.92 1.24 7.68
CA VAL A 119 -1.54 1.19 8.21
C VAL A 119 -1.53 0.70 9.65
N ASP A 120 -2.49 1.16 10.46
CA ASP A 120 -2.62 0.78 11.87
C ASP A 120 -2.88 -0.73 12.02
N GLU A 121 -3.78 -1.30 11.20
CA GLU A 121 -4.06 -2.74 11.17
C GLU A 121 -2.86 -3.57 10.73
N ILE A 122 -2.09 -3.08 9.76
CA ILE A 122 -0.86 -3.75 9.30
C ILE A 122 0.19 -3.76 10.42
N MET A 123 0.35 -2.65 11.13
CA MET A 123 1.29 -2.53 12.24
C MET A 123 0.90 -3.43 13.43
N GLU A 124 -0.38 -3.46 13.80
CA GLU A 124 -0.90 -4.37 14.83
C GLU A 124 -0.68 -5.84 14.45
N SER A 125 -0.92 -6.18 13.20
CA SER A 125 -0.68 -7.52 12.67
C SER A 125 0.80 -7.90 12.66
N LEU A 126 1.67 -6.94 12.41
CA LEU A 126 3.12 -7.14 12.46
C LEU A 126 3.57 -7.40 13.92
N GLU A 127 3.02 -6.64 14.87
CA GLU A 127 3.25 -6.83 16.29
C GLU A 127 2.82 -8.23 16.75
N GLU A 128 1.60 -8.67 16.40
CA GLU A 128 1.13 -10.03 16.69
C GLU A 128 2.06 -11.09 16.08
N SER A 129 2.56 -10.87 14.87
CA SER A 129 3.45 -11.79 14.16
C SER A 129 4.85 -11.85 14.76
N LEU A 130 5.28 -10.84 15.49
CA LEU A 130 6.56 -10.81 16.19
C LEU A 130 6.52 -11.53 17.52
N GLN A 131 5.36 -11.75 18.14
CA GLN A 131 5.22 -12.41 19.44
C GLN A 131 5.91 -13.79 19.54
N PRO A 132 5.80 -14.70 18.55
CA PRO A 132 6.48 -15.99 18.61
C PRO A 132 8.01 -15.87 18.62
N LEU A 133 8.58 -14.76 18.10
CA LEU A 133 10.02 -14.50 18.10
C LEU A 133 10.57 -14.21 19.50
N LYS A 134 9.71 -13.93 20.49
CA LYS A 134 10.10 -13.83 21.89
C LYS A 134 10.78 -15.12 22.38
N ARG A 135 10.39 -16.27 21.84
CA ARG A 135 10.98 -17.58 22.18
C ARG A 135 12.43 -17.72 21.68
N LEU A 136 12.84 -16.91 20.72
CA LEU A 136 14.20 -16.85 20.14
C LEU A 136 15.12 -15.87 20.88
N GLY A 137 14.66 -15.26 22.01
CA GLY A 137 15.44 -14.32 22.80
C GLY A 137 15.46 -12.89 22.27
N ILE A 138 14.65 -12.57 21.27
CA ILE A 138 14.51 -11.21 20.73
C ILE A 138 13.67 -10.39 21.72
N PRO A 139 14.07 -9.14 22.06
CA PRO A 139 13.32 -8.27 22.99
C PRO A 139 12.05 -7.70 22.31
N VAL A 140 11.12 -8.60 21.98
CA VAL A 140 9.88 -8.26 21.27
C VAL A 140 9.04 -7.26 22.06
N GLU A 141 9.10 -7.30 23.40
CA GLU A 141 8.35 -6.36 24.26
C GLU A 141 8.76 -4.91 24.02
N ASN A 142 10.07 -4.65 23.88
CA ASN A 142 10.56 -3.30 23.63
C ASN A 142 10.16 -2.83 22.21
N ILE A 143 10.20 -3.73 21.23
CA ILE A 143 9.80 -3.44 19.84
C ILE A 143 8.30 -3.17 19.79
N SER A 144 7.49 -4.02 20.41
CA SER A 144 6.03 -3.88 20.49
C SER A 144 5.63 -2.56 21.17
N LEU A 145 6.29 -2.24 22.29
CA LEU A 145 6.04 -1.00 23.00
C LEU A 145 6.41 0.23 22.16
N ALA A 146 7.54 0.20 21.45
CA ALA A 146 7.95 1.27 20.57
C ALA A 146 6.98 1.43 19.39
N MET A 147 6.52 0.35 18.78
CA MET A 147 5.54 0.36 17.69
C MET A 147 4.19 0.91 18.17
N SER A 148 3.67 0.39 19.27
CA SER A 148 2.39 0.83 19.85
C SER A 148 2.42 2.31 20.23
N LEU A 149 3.52 2.79 20.81
CA LEU A 149 3.71 4.21 21.11
C LEU A 149 3.76 5.05 19.83
N THR A 150 4.47 4.59 18.81
CA THR A 150 4.57 5.29 17.52
C THR A 150 3.21 5.44 16.86
N ILE A 151 2.42 4.36 16.77
CA ILE A 151 1.06 4.38 16.20
C ILE A 151 0.18 5.39 16.93
N ARG A 152 0.29 5.46 18.25
CA ARG A 152 -0.49 6.40 19.06
C ARG A 152 -0.02 7.85 18.91
N LEU A 153 1.28 8.08 18.72
CA LEU A 153 1.84 9.42 18.59
C LEU A 153 1.60 10.05 17.22
N ILE A 154 1.52 9.26 16.15
CA ILE A 154 1.31 9.75 14.78
C ILE A 154 0.04 10.60 14.69
N PRO A 155 -1.17 10.13 15.06
CA PRO A 155 -2.38 10.95 15.02
C PRO A 155 -2.27 12.22 15.88
N LEU A 156 -1.71 12.11 17.08
CA LEU A 156 -1.53 13.24 18.00
C LEU A 156 -0.61 14.32 17.39
N MET A 157 0.47 13.92 16.73
CA MET A 157 1.35 14.86 16.03
C MET A 157 0.63 15.59 14.90
N PHE A 158 -0.21 14.89 14.13
CA PHE A 158 -1.01 15.54 13.08
C PHE A 158 -2.01 16.54 13.67
N GLU A 159 -2.71 16.19 14.74
CA GLU A 159 -3.62 17.11 15.44
C GLU A 159 -2.88 18.39 15.87
N THR A 160 -1.73 18.24 16.52
CA THR A 160 -0.91 19.38 16.94
C THR A 160 -0.45 20.24 15.77
N VAL A 161 -0.03 19.64 14.66
CA VAL A 161 0.36 20.37 13.45
C VAL A 161 -0.82 21.16 12.87
N TYR A 162 -2.01 20.55 12.79
CA TYR A 162 -3.20 21.25 12.30
C TYR A 162 -3.62 22.39 13.23
N GLU A 163 -3.58 22.21 14.55
CA GLU A 163 -3.85 23.27 15.51
C GLU A 163 -2.89 24.46 15.33
N VAL A 164 -1.59 24.18 15.17
CA VAL A 164 -0.59 25.23 14.93
C VAL A 164 -0.83 25.94 13.60
N LEU A 165 -1.17 25.20 12.54
CA LEU A 165 -1.49 25.77 11.23
C LEU A 165 -2.74 26.64 11.28
N ASP A 166 -3.78 26.22 11.97
CA ASP A 166 -5.01 26.98 12.11
C ASP A 166 -4.81 28.20 13.00
N ALA A 167 -4.03 28.11 14.07
CA ALA A 167 -3.63 29.26 14.87
C ALA A 167 -2.82 30.28 14.07
N ARG A 168 -1.91 29.84 13.20
CA ARG A 168 -1.16 30.71 12.27
C ARG A 168 -2.08 31.40 11.27
N LYS A 169 -3.02 30.66 10.67
CA LYS A 169 -4.02 31.24 9.76
C LYS A 169 -4.88 32.28 10.45
N ALA A 170 -5.32 32.02 11.70
CA ALA A 170 -6.12 32.95 12.49
C ALA A 170 -5.35 34.25 12.84
N ARG A 171 -4.02 34.15 12.99
CA ARG A 171 -3.14 35.32 13.23
C ARG A 171 -2.76 36.09 11.95
N GLY A 172 -3.37 35.80 10.82
CA GLY A 172 -3.10 36.48 9.55
C GLY A 172 -1.81 36.04 8.83
N ALA A 173 -1.12 35.01 9.32
CA ALA A 173 0.01 34.39 8.64
C ALA A 173 -0.49 33.44 7.51
N GLY A 174 -1.60 33.81 6.87
CA GLY A 174 -2.09 33.17 5.67
C GLY A 174 -1.21 33.59 4.52
N THR A 175 -0.52 32.60 3.91
CA THR A 175 0.21 32.72 2.65
C THR A 175 1.16 33.92 2.59
N VAL A 176 2.40 33.71 3.00
CA VAL A 176 3.49 34.46 2.39
C VAL A 176 3.48 34.09 0.92
N SER A 177 2.67 34.83 0.17
CA SER A 177 2.68 34.79 -1.29
C SER A 177 4.10 35.19 -1.68
N TYR A 178 4.77 34.36 -2.45
CA TYR A 178 6.09 34.63 -3.04
C TYR A 178 6.12 35.89 -3.93
N THR A 179 5.06 36.67 -3.94
CA THR A 179 4.93 37.92 -4.68
C THR A 179 5.75 39.09 -4.05
N HIS A 180 6.18 39.01 -2.78
CA HIS A 180 6.99 40.03 -2.17
C HIS A 180 8.49 39.95 -2.48
N LEU A 181 8.99 38.85 -3.00
CA LEU A 181 10.41 38.72 -3.41
C LEU A 181 10.69 39.37 -4.76
N ARG A 182 9.66 39.77 -5.53
CA ARG A 182 9.83 40.37 -6.85
C ARG A 182 9.83 41.90 -6.84
N ALA A 183 9.63 42.53 -5.71
CA ALA A 183 9.54 43.99 -5.59
C ALA A 183 10.85 44.70 -5.21
N HIS A 184 11.96 43.95 -5.09
CA HIS A 184 13.28 44.52 -4.78
C HIS A 184 14.30 44.38 -5.93
N GLU A 185 13.90 43.99 -7.12
CA GLU A 185 14.73 43.95 -8.33
C GLU A 185 14.22 44.98 -9.38
N THR A 186 14.09 46.25 -9.01
CA THR A 186 14.09 47.38 -9.97
C THR A 186 14.87 48.53 -9.40
#